data_e281eaac51c996c1f6a186b33c4ccef4
#
_entry.id   e281eaac51c996c1f6a186b33c4ccef4
#
_cell.length_a   1.000
_cell.length_b   1.000
_cell.length_c   1.000
_cell.angle_alpha   90.00
_cell.angle_beta   90.00
_cell.angle_gamma   90.00
#
_symmetry.space_group_name_H-M   'P 1'
#
loop_
_entity.id
_entity.type
_entity.pdbx_description
1 polymer ?
#
loop_
_entity_poly.entity_id
_entity_poly.type
_entity_poly.pdbx_seq_one_letter_code
_entity_poly.pdbx_strand_id
1 'polypeptide(L)'
;MSTEHSIMGLLTKPYDYQSPRRGQIRKGKILRLEEGGAIVDVGLKRDGFVPWRDIERLRSEAVTQLEVGQEVMTRIVRPRDRDGNLILSLYQARMEKDWTKAQEFLESGQVWEGQVSDSNRGGLLVRFGHIRGFVPASHLWGLDSRHLPPDQRQAKLQAYVRQELLLKVIEVDRDRRRLILSERLARRQLRRQTMERLLDELLEGQVVRGTVTRLVNFGAFVDLGGADGLIHVSELAWRRVRHPKEVVQVGDEVDVYILRLDHERKRISLSLKRLQPSPWDLIDETYTQGQLVSGLVTNVVEFGAFVLLDIGVEGLVHVSELAAPLPSDPCRVVQQGDELVLRILRVDSFRHRLSLSLKRVSPQQRGEWLAQGERGQTGETDEASDASSEGQDAPSALGYATEEATHAVSERSVEEGPLDVSPPAIARLPDDEGLWNSLLEEAETALPGRSG
;
A
#
# COMPACT_ATOMS: atom_id res chain seq x y z
N MET A 1 45.38 -32.54 57.71
CA MET A 1 44.90 -33.52 56.77
C MET A 1 43.68 -32.95 56.09
N SER A 2 43.79 -32.33 54.92
CA SER A 2 42.68 -32.02 53.99
C SER A 2 42.99 -30.89 53.00
N THR A 3 44.10 -30.97 52.29
CA THR A 3 44.40 -30.04 51.21
C THR A 3 44.84 -30.72 49.90
N GLU A 4 44.88 -32.06 49.86
CA GLU A 4 45.33 -32.82 48.68
C GLU A 4 44.22 -33.23 47.70
N HIS A 5 42.93 -33.06 48.06
CA HIS A 5 41.81 -33.52 47.21
C HIS A 5 41.33 -32.50 46.20
N SER A 6 41.79 -31.21 46.25
CA SER A 6 41.30 -30.16 45.37
C SER A 6 42.10 -29.98 44.09
N ILE A 7 43.30 -30.52 43.99
CA ILE A 7 44.20 -30.34 42.83
C ILE A 7 43.96 -31.44 41.77
N MET A 8 43.50 -32.62 42.19
CA MET A 8 43.23 -33.73 41.28
C MET A 8 42.00 -33.54 40.41
N GLY A 9 40.99 -32.76 40.89
CA GLY A 9 39.80 -32.43 40.14
C GLY A 9 39.98 -31.41 39.01
N LEU A 10 41.05 -30.63 39.03
CA LEU A 10 41.40 -29.68 37.98
C LEU A 10 42.21 -30.28 36.83
N LEU A 11 42.79 -31.47 37.00
CA LEU A 11 43.61 -32.15 36.02
C LEU A 11 42.85 -33.16 35.15
N THR A 12 41.57 -33.41 35.42
CA THR A 12 40.78 -34.46 34.72
C THR A 12 39.70 -33.94 33.81
N LYS A 13 39.72 -32.66 33.39
CA LYS A 13 38.97 -32.30 32.18
C LYS A 13 39.75 -32.85 31.00
N PRO A 14 39.26 -33.87 30.25
CA PRO A 14 39.90 -34.30 29.04
C PRO A 14 39.97 -33.07 28.14
N TYR A 15 41.21 -32.65 27.88
CA TYR A 15 41.49 -31.60 26.90
C TYR A 15 41.14 -32.19 25.57
N ASP A 16 39.85 -32.04 25.14
CA ASP A 16 39.39 -32.49 23.85
C ASP A 16 40.04 -31.60 22.78
N TYR A 17 41.23 -31.94 22.38
CA TYR A 17 41.98 -31.25 21.35
C TYR A 17 41.31 -31.51 20.01
N GLN A 18 40.34 -30.66 19.70
CA GLN A 18 39.79 -30.64 18.35
C GLN A 18 40.82 -30.07 17.39
N SER A 19 41.41 -30.95 16.58
CA SER A 19 42.34 -30.53 15.53
C SER A 19 41.62 -29.57 14.56
N PRO A 20 42.24 -28.42 14.21
CA PRO A 20 41.61 -27.42 13.36
C PRO A 20 41.28 -28.02 11.98
N ARG A 21 40.00 -27.85 11.55
CA ARG A 21 39.52 -28.32 10.24
C ARG A 21 39.38 -27.14 9.31
N ARG A 22 39.69 -27.31 8.03
CA ARG A 22 39.44 -26.33 7.00
C ARG A 22 37.96 -25.96 6.95
N GLY A 23 37.63 -24.65 6.91
CA GLY A 23 36.26 -24.14 6.85
C GLY A 23 35.60 -23.92 8.23
N GLN A 24 36.20 -24.39 9.33
CA GLN A 24 35.67 -24.19 10.67
C GLN A 24 35.76 -22.71 11.05
N ILE A 25 34.66 -22.19 11.67
CA ILE A 25 34.59 -20.83 12.19
C ILE A 25 34.85 -20.89 13.69
N ARG A 26 35.68 -19.99 14.20
CA ARG A 26 35.98 -19.84 15.61
C ARG A 26 36.04 -18.37 16.03
N LYS A 27 35.68 -18.09 17.26
CA LYS A 27 36.01 -16.81 17.90
C LYS A 27 37.48 -16.75 18.19
N GLY A 28 38.11 -15.64 17.93
CA GLY A 28 39.49 -15.39 18.25
C GLY A 28 39.70 -13.99 18.76
N LYS A 29 40.79 -13.79 19.52
CA LYS A 29 41.21 -12.50 20.04
C LYS A 29 42.48 -12.04 19.30
N ILE A 30 42.47 -10.80 18.83
CA ILE A 30 43.65 -10.22 18.16
C ILE A 30 44.72 -9.99 19.22
N LEU A 31 45.86 -10.69 19.05
CA LEU A 31 47.01 -10.55 19.96
C LEU A 31 47.92 -9.43 19.51
N ARG A 32 48.17 -9.33 18.19
CA ARG A 32 49.15 -8.42 17.62
C ARG A 32 48.82 -8.09 16.17
N LEU A 33 49.13 -6.89 15.76
CA LEU A 33 49.07 -6.43 14.39
C LEU A 33 50.52 -6.28 13.87
N GLU A 34 50.86 -6.93 12.76
CA GLU A 34 52.18 -6.88 12.14
C GLU A 34 52.05 -6.34 10.70
N GLU A 35 53.17 -5.94 10.07
CA GLU A 35 53.16 -5.42 8.69
C GLU A 35 52.57 -6.43 7.67
N GLY A 36 52.66 -7.73 7.95
CA GLY A 36 52.14 -8.80 7.07
C GLY A 36 50.69 -9.21 7.35
N GLY A 37 50.12 -8.81 8.49
CA GLY A 37 48.77 -9.25 8.88
C GLY A 37 48.50 -9.14 10.39
N ALA A 38 47.56 -9.93 10.88
CA ALA A 38 47.21 -9.99 12.29
C ALA A 38 47.43 -11.40 12.86
N ILE A 39 47.94 -11.47 14.09
CA ILE A 39 48.01 -12.70 14.88
C ILE A 39 46.78 -12.76 15.79
N VAL A 40 46.08 -13.87 15.73
CA VAL A 40 44.80 -14.09 16.42
C VAL A 40 44.88 -15.41 17.22
N ASP A 41 44.63 -15.30 18.51
CA ASP A 41 44.41 -16.49 19.34
C ASP A 41 42.97 -17.01 19.14
N VAL A 42 42.87 -18.26 18.70
CA VAL A 42 41.58 -18.94 18.46
C VAL A 42 41.33 -20.07 19.44
N GLY A 43 42.00 -20.05 20.59
CA GLY A 43 41.87 -21.06 21.63
C GLY A 43 42.46 -22.43 21.24
N LEU A 44 43.42 -22.45 20.33
CA LEU A 44 44.14 -23.64 19.90
C LEU A 44 45.59 -23.62 20.45
N LYS A 45 46.30 -24.72 20.34
CA LYS A 45 47.74 -24.80 20.77
C LYS A 45 48.65 -23.85 19.99
N ARG A 46 48.16 -23.26 18.93
CA ARG A 46 48.93 -22.34 18.07
C ARG A 46 48.04 -21.17 17.68
N ASP A 47 48.66 -20.00 17.62
CA ASP A 47 48.02 -18.79 17.15
C ASP A 47 47.78 -18.88 15.63
N GLY A 48 46.73 -18.21 15.19
CA GLY A 48 46.40 -18.13 13.77
C GLY A 48 46.90 -16.83 13.15
N PHE A 49 47.25 -16.88 11.89
CA PHE A 49 47.69 -15.72 11.11
C PHE A 49 46.64 -15.32 10.11
N VAL A 50 46.23 -14.04 10.12
CA VAL A 50 45.33 -13.42 9.12
C VAL A 50 46.16 -12.55 8.20
N PRO A 51 46.29 -12.86 6.90
CA PRO A 51 47.07 -12.08 5.96
C PRO A 51 46.53 -10.66 5.77
N TRP A 52 47.38 -9.67 5.55
CA TRP A 52 46.99 -8.27 5.33
C TRP A 52 45.99 -8.10 4.19
N ARG A 53 46.14 -8.86 3.09
CA ARG A 53 45.20 -8.85 1.96
C ARG A 53 43.77 -9.21 2.34
N ASP A 54 43.58 -10.01 3.38
CA ASP A 54 42.24 -10.36 3.90
C ASP A 54 41.65 -9.19 4.69
N ILE A 55 42.49 -8.53 5.48
CA ILE A 55 42.16 -7.34 6.25
C ILE A 55 41.83 -6.16 5.33
N GLU A 56 42.63 -5.98 4.26
CA GLU A 56 42.40 -4.90 3.28
C GLU A 56 41.05 -5.03 2.55
N ARG A 57 40.65 -6.24 2.23
CA ARG A 57 39.29 -6.50 1.68
C ARG A 57 38.18 -6.07 2.62
N LEU A 58 38.38 -6.20 3.93
CA LEU A 58 37.42 -5.71 4.93
C LEU A 58 37.42 -4.18 5.02
N ARG A 59 38.59 -3.53 4.89
CA ARG A 59 38.71 -2.07 4.93
C ARG A 59 38.07 -1.38 3.74
N SER A 60 38.11 -1.98 2.55
CA SER A 60 37.50 -1.39 1.34
C SER A 60 35.98 -1.37 1.37
N GLU A 61 35.34 -2.10 2.32
CA GLU A 61 33.87 -2.25 2.36
C GLU A 61 33.17 -1.56 3.55
N ALA A 62 33.86 -0.74 4.33
CA ALA A 62 33.43 0.02 5.52
C ALA A 62 34.03 -0.49 6.84
N VAL A 63 34.96 0.32 7.32
CA VAL A 63 35.25 0.65 8.73
C VAL A 63 35.21 -0.51 9.73
N THR A 64 36.34 -1.17 9.92
CA THR A 64 36.68 -1.57 11.29
C THR A 64 38.20 -1.41 11.42
N GLN A 65 38.63 -0.41 12.18
CA GLN A 65 39.98 -0.40 12.68
C GLN A 65 40.09 -1.62 13.60
N LEU A 66 40.91 -2.58 13.21
CA LEU A 66 41.19 -3.73 14.05
C LEU A 66 42.11 -3.28 15.18
N GLU A 67 41.71 -3.58 16.40
CA GLU A 67 42.48 -3.22 17.61
C GLU A 67 43.02 -4.49 18.26
N VAL A 68 44.17 -4.34 18.91
CA VAL A 68 44.73 -5.42 19.71
C VAL A 68 43.82 -5.66 20.91
N GLY A 69 43.51 -6.93 21.15
CA GLY A 69 42.58 -7.33 22.20
C GLY A 69 41.13 -7.48 21.76
N GLN A 70 40.78 -7.07 20.56
CA GLN A 70 39.42 -7.19 20.01
C GLN A 70 39.08 -8.65 19.71
N GLU A 71 37.87 -9.06 20.07
CA GLU A 71 37.32 -10.35 19.67
C GLU A 71 36.79 -10.31 18.25
N VAL A 72 37.19 -11.29 17.46
CA VAL A 72 36.84 -11.38 16.04
C VAL A 72 36.46 -12.81 15.66
N MET A 73 35.50 -12.92 14.74
CA MET A 73 35.17 -14.23 14.14
C MET A 73 36.15 -14.53 13.03
N THR A 74 36.71 -15.73 13.05
CA THR A 74 37.72 -16.21 12.07
C THR A 74 37.29 -17.52 11.45
N ARG A 75 37.61 -17.70 10.15
CA ARG A 75 37.44 -18.98 9.46
C ARG A 75 38.80 -19.58 9.17
N ILE A 76 38.96 -20.86 9.44
CA ILE A 76 40.18 -21.59 9.16
C ILE A 76 40.26 -21.87 7.66
N VAL A 77 41.21 -21.21 6.99
CA VAL A 77 41.46 -21.40 5.55
C VAL A 77 42.38 -22.61 5.31
N ARG A 78 43.47 -22.66 6.08
CA ARG A 78 44.42 -23.77 6.05
C ARG A 78 44.86 -24.09 7.48
N PRO A 79 44.66 -25.34 7.94
CA PRO A 79 45.11 -25.78 9.27
C PRO A 79 46.61 -25.73 9.46
N ARG A 80 47.37 -25.87 8.36
CA ARG A 80 48.83 -25.82 8.37
C ARG A 80 49.33 -25.31 7.03
N ASP A 81 50.16 -24.28 7.03
CA ASP A 81 50.89 -23.81 5.86
C ASP A 81 52.28 -24.43 5.81
N ARG A 82 53.10 -24.08 4.79
CA ARG A 82 54.48 -24.58 4.62
C ARG A 82 55.34 -24.28 5.81
N ASP A 83 55.12 -23.15 6.46
CA ASP A 83 55.82 -22.67 7.67
C ASP A 83 55.19 -23.18 8.96
N GLY A 84 54.16 -24.03 8.86
CA GLY A 84 53.47 -24.61 10.01
C GLY A 84 52.43 -23.73 10.65
N ASN A 85 52.15 -22.54 10.09
CA ASN A 85 51.19 -21.58 10.64
C ASN A 85 49.74 -21.94 10.30
N LEU A 86 48.84 -21.59 11.21
CA LEU A 86 47.36 -21.68 11.02
C LEU A 86 46.90 -20.44 10.27
N ILE A 87 46.44 -20.58 9.03
CA ILE A 87 45.96 -19.47 8.21
C ILE A 87 44.45 -19.25 8.43
N LEU A 88 44.12 -18.05 8.86
CA LEU A 88 42.76 -17.61 9.14
C LEU A 88 42.29 -16.55 8.14
N SER A 89 40.99 -16.37 8.02
CA SER A 89 40.37 -15.29 7.25
C SER A 89 39.21 -14.69 8.02
N LEU A 90 39.25 -13.39 8.23
CA LEU A 90 38.18 -12.58 8.79
C LEU A 90 37.11 -12.31 7.74
N TYR A 91 37.53 -12.01 6.50
CA TYR A 91 36.63 -11.75 5.40
C TYR A 91 35.68 -12.94 5.10
N GLN A 92 36.25 -14.16 5.05
CA GLN A 92 35.47 -15.36 4.80
C GLN A 92 34.53 -15.68 5.98
N ALA A 93 34.93 -15.38 7.22
CA ALA A 93 34.08 -15.55 8.38
C ALA A 93 32.85 -14.61 8.33
N ARG A 94 33.06 -13.34 7.96
CA ARG A 94 31.96 -12.38 7.77
C ARG A 94 31.05 -12.77 6.60
N MET A 95 31.62 -13.20 5.47
CA MET A 95 30.81 -13.71 4.36
C MET A 95 29.94 -14.89 4.78
N GLU A 96 30.46 -15.82 5.58
CA GLU A 96 29.70 -16.98 6.04
C GLU A 96 28.56 -16.55 6.97
N LYS A 97 28.81 -15.55 7.82
CA LYS A 97 27.76 -14.91 8.62
C LYS A 97 26.64 -14.35 7.75
N ASP A 98 27.00 -13.62 6.69
CA ASP A 98 26.02 -13.03 5.79
C ASP A 98 25.21 -14.11 5.03
N TRP A 99 25.84 -15.24 4.68
CA TRP A 99 25.13 -16.38 4.10
C TRP A 99 24.18 -17.02 5.09
N THR A 100 24.54 -17.11 6.38
CA THR A 100 23.66 -17.62 7.43
C THR A 100 22.47 -16.69 7.63
N LYS A 101 22.72 -15.37 7.72
CA LYS A 101 21.64 -14.39 7.76
C LYS A 101 20.73 -14.45 6.52
N ALA A 102 21.29 -14.61 5.33
CA ALA A 102 20.48 -14.74 4.12
C ALA A 102 19.59 -15.99 4.15
N GLN A 103 20.07 -17.09 4.76
CA GLN A 103 19.30 -18.30 4.96
C GLN A 103 18.16 -18.08 5.97
N GLU A 104 18.41 -17.39 7.08
CA GLU A 104 17.41 -17.00 8.06
C GLU A 104 16.32 -16.11 7.44
N PHE A 105 16.71 -15.14 6.61
CA PHE A 105 15.77 -14.30 5.85
C PHE A 105 14.94 -15.11 4.85
N LEU A 106 15.50 -16.16 4.25
CA LEU A 106 14.75 -17.08 3.39
C LEU A 106 13.69 -17.85 4.20
N GLU A 107 14.06 -18.40 5.36
CA GLU A 107 13.20 -19.22 6.21
C GLU A 107 12.13 -18.39 6.93
N SER A 108 12.52 -17.25 7.50
CA SER A 108 11.57 -16.33 8.16
C SER A 108 10.69 -15.58 7.17
N GLY A 109 11.13 -15.47 5.91
CA GLY A 109 10.44 -14.70 4.89
C GLY A 109 10.37 -13.20 5.17
N GLN A 110 11.26 -12.67 6.02
CA GLN A 110 11.33 -11.25 6.35
C GLN A 110 11.71 -10.41 5.14
N VAL A 111 11.17 -9.19 5.12
CA VAL A 111 11.52 -8.15 4.14
C VAL A 111 12.57 -7.23 4.75
N TRP A 112 13.56 -6.85 3.97
CA TRP A 112 14.62 -5.94 4.39
C TRP A 112 14.90 -4.89 3.30
N GLU A 113 15.53 -3.79 3.68
CA GLU A 113 15.96 -2.73 2.78
C GLU A 113 17.40 -2.97 2.32
N GLY A 114 17.58 -2.95 0.98
CA GLY A 114 18.89 -3.13 0.38
C GLY A 114 19.22 -2.07 -0.64
N GLN A 115 20.45 -1.57 -0.60
CA GLN A 115 20.94 -0.60 -1.57
C GLN A 115 21.43 -1.28 -2.85
N VAL A 116 20.98 -0.76 -4.00
CA VAL A 116 21.41 -1.20 -5.31
C VAL A 116 22.83 -0.71 -5.57
N SER A 117 23.77 -1.66 -5.74
CA SER A 117 25.18 -1.35 -5.99
C SER A 117 25.49 -1.17 -7.48
N ASP A 118 24.85 -1.95 -8.34
CA ASP A 118 25.09 -1.93 -9.78
C ASP A 118 23.92 -2.53 -10.55
N SER A 119 23.91 -2.37 -11.87
CA SER A 119 22.91 -2.93 -12.77
C SER A 119 23.57 -3.68 -13.93
N ASN A 120 22.97 -4.77 -14.35
CA ASN A 120 23.36 -5.50 -15.54
C ASN A 120 22.17 -5.78 -16.46
N ARG A 121 22.38 -6.39 -17.64
CA ARG A 121 21.33 -6.67 -18.62
C ARG A 121 20.18 -7.52 -18.09
N GLY A 122 20.42 -8.35 -17.08
CA GLY A 122 19.44 -9.27 -16.49
C GLY A 122 18.69 -8.72 -15.28
N GLY A 123 19.18 -7.67 -14.63
CA GLY A 123 18.63 -7.14 -13.40
C GLY A 123 19.58 -6.27 -12.59
N LEU A 124 19.32 -6.18 -11.28
CA LEU A 124 20.07 -5.35 -10.35
C LEU A 124 20.96 -6.20 -9.44
N LEU A 125 22.10 -5.64 -9.07
CA LEU A 125 22.99 -6.17 -8.04
C LEU A 125 22.79 -5.36 -6.76
N VAL A 126 22.47 -6.05 -5.68
CA VAL A 126 22.22 -5.44 -4.37
C VAL A 126 23.23 -5.97 -3.38
N ARG A 127 23.71 -5.11 -2.50
CA ARG A 127 24.64 -5.47 -1.45
C ARG A 127 23.86 -6.02 -0.24
N PHE A 128 24.20 -7.24 0.18
CA PHE A 128 23.70 -7.87 1.40
C PHE A 128 24.91 -8.18 2.31
N GLY A 129 25.25 -7.24 3.19
CA GLY A 129 26.52 -7.31 3.91
C GLY A 129 27.71 -7.36 2.97
N HIS A 130 28.52 -8.43 3.06
CA HIS A 130 29.69 -8.70 2.21
C HIS A 130 29.37 -9.59 1.00
N ILE A 131 28.13 -10.02 0.83
CA ILE A 131 27.71 -10.83 -0.33
C ILE A 131 26.90 -9.97 -1.30
N ARG A 132 26.84 -10.40 -2.56
CA ARG A 132 26.07 -9.75 -3.61
C ARG A 132 24.83 -10.57 -3.90
N GLY A 133 23.66 -9.94 -3.74
CA GLY A 133 22.37 -10.47 -4.17
C GLY A 133 22.04 -10.01 -5.58
N PHE A 134 21.29 -10.80 -6.31
CA PHE A 134 20.81 -10.52 -7.64
C PHE A 134 19.27 -10.41 -7.64
N VAL A 135 18.77 -9.31 -8.17
CA VAL A 135 17.33 -9.09 -8.39
C VAL A 135 17.07 -9.18 -9.89
N PRO A 136 16.46 -10.25 -10.40
CA PRO A 136 16.09 -10.36 -11.82
C PRO A 136 15.13 -9.22 -12.21
N ALA A 137 15.24 -8.71 -13.44
CA ALA A 137 14.37 -7.65 -13.95
C ALA A 137 12.87 -7.99 -13.88
N SER A 138 12.51 -9.28 -13.98
CA SER A 138 11.13 -9.77 -13.81
C SER A 138 10.61 -9.69 -12.38
N HIS A 139 11.48 -9.56 -11.39
CA HIS A 139 11.19 -9.47 -9.97
C HIS A 139 11.19 -8.03 -9.43
N LEU A 140 11.40 -7.04 -10.29
CA LEU A 140 11.27 -5.63 -9.96
C LEU A 140 9.80 -5.19 -10.04
N TRP A 141 9.44 -4.22 -9.23
CA TRP A 141 8.12 -3.61 -9.24
C TRP A 141 8.08 -2.47 -10.27
N GLY A 142 7.01 -2.38 -11.06
CA GLY A 142 6.84 -1.31 -12.05
C GLY A 142 7.69 -1.42 -13.32
N LEU A 143 8.59 -2.42 -13.41
CA LEU A 143 9.34 -2.70 -14.62
C LEU A 143 8.66 -3.80 -15.42
N ASP A 144 7.86 -3.42 -16.42
CA ASP A 144 7.29 -4.40 -17.37
C ASP A 144 8.36 -4.75 -18.42
N SER A 145 9.26 -5.66 -18.02
CA SER A 145 10.43 -6.02 -18.80
C SER A 145 10.12 -6.76 -20.10
N ARG A 146 8.88 -7.23 -20.30
CA ARG A 146 8.48 -8.03 -21.45
C ARG A 146 8.29 -7.19 -22.72
N HIS A 147 7.84 -5.94 -22.57
CA HIS A 147 7.47 -5.07 -23.68
C HIS A 147 8.47 -3.95 -23.97
N LEU A 148 9.57 -3.86 -23.17
CA LEU A 148 10.57 -2.80 -23.31
C LEU A 148 11.75 -3.25 -24.20
N PRO A 149 12.19 -2.40 -25.15
CA PRO A 149 13.44 -2.60 -25.89
C PRO A 149 14.64 -2.76 -24.94
N PRO A 150 15.69 -3.51 -25.33
CA PRO A 150 16.85 -3.78 -24.47
C PRO A 150 17.51 -2.49 -23.93
N ASP A 151 17.63 -1.46 -24.75
CA ASP A 151 18.30 -0.21 -24.40
C ASP A 151 17.50 0.59 -23.38
N GLN A 152 16.18 0.69 -23.55
CA GLN A 152 15.29 1.36 -22.60
C GLN A 152 15.21 0.60 -21.27
N ARG A 153 15.28 -0.75 -21.32
CA ARG A 153 15.34 -1.57 -20.11
C ARG A 153 16.61 -1.29 -19.33
N GLN A 154 17.76 -1.22 -20.01
CA GLN A 154 19.03 -0.93 -19.36
C GLN A 154 19.06 0.47 -18.75
N ALA A 155 18.54 1.49 -19.45
CA ALA A 155 18.43 2.84 -18.92
C ALA A 155 17.56 2.91 -17.65
N LYS A 156 16.41 2.21 -17.66
CA LYS A 156 15.55 2.10 -16.44
C LYS A 156 16.26 1.37 -15.30
N LEU A 157 16.98 0.28 -15.59
CA LEU A 157 17.75 -0.44 -14.54
C LEU A 157 18.87 0.44 -13.96
N GLN A 158 19.53 1.26 -14.78
CA GLN A 158 20.54 2.20 -14.29
C GLN A 158 19.96 3.28 -13.36
N ALA A 159 18.71 3.70 -13.58
CA ALA A 159 18.04 4.65 -12.71
C ALA A 159 17.81 4.13 -11.28
N TYR A 160 17.79 2.81 -11.07
CA TYR A 160 17.70 2.20 -9.73
C TYR A 160 19.02 2.15 -8.97
N VAL A 161 20.15 2.39 -9.64
CA VAL A 161 21.47 2.34 -8.99
C VAL A 161 21.55 3.38 -7.88
N ARG A 162 22.03 3.00 -6.70
CA ARG A 162 22.10 3.75 -5.45
C ARG A 162 20.75 3.98 -4.76
N GLN A 163 19.64 3.49 -5.29
CA GLN A 163 18.36 3.51 -4.60
C GLN A 163 18.27 2.37 -3.58
N GLU A 164 17.50 2.59 -2.54
CA GLU A 164 17.13 1.58 -1.55
C GLU A 164 15.85 0.88 -2.00
N LEU A 165 15.87 -0.44 -2.01
CA LEU A 165 14.74 -1.27 -2.41
C LEU A 165 14.33 -2.20 -1.28
N LEU A 166 13.02 -2.38 -1.14
CA LEU A 166 12.43 -3.41 -0.28
C LEU A 166 12.56 -4.78 -0.95
N LEU A 167 13.26 -5.68 -0.32
CA LEU A 167 13.66 -6.96 -0.91
C LEU A 167 13.28 -8.14 -0.01
N LYS A 168 12.93 -9.24 -0.66
CA LYS A 168 12.73 -10.54 -0.03
C LYS A 168 13.64 -11.56 -0.66
N VAL A 169 14.23 -12.42 0.18
CA VAL A 169 15.07 -13.53 -0.29
C VAL A 169 14.20 -14.63 -0.89
N ILE A 170 14.57 -15.13 -2.08
CA ILE A 170 13.87 -16.22 -2.77
C ILE A 170 14.72 -17.49 -2.75
N GLU A 171 16.01 -17.35 -3.01
CA GLU A 171 16.91 -18.49 -3.16
C GLU A 171 18.29 -18.14 -2.59
N VAL A 172 18.83 -19.07 -1.81
CA VAL A 172 20.20 -19.01 -1.26
C VAL A 172 20.94 -20.26 -1.69
N ASP A 173 21.93 -20.11 -2.56
CA ASP A 173 22.85 -21.19 -2.99
C ASP A 173 24.27 -20.81 -2.58
N ARG A 174 24.74 -21.40 -1.46
CA ARG A 174 26.09 -21.13 -0.90
C ARG A 174 27.19 -21.67 -1.79
N ASP A 175 26.98 -22.83 -2.44
CA ASP A 175 28.00 -23.51 -3.25
C ASP A 175 28.26 -22.71 -4.52
N ARG A 176 27.23 -22.23 -5.17
CA ARG A 176 27.31 -21.40 -6.37
C ARG A 176 27.46 -19.91 -6.06
N ARG A 177 27.46 -19.53 -4.78
CA ARG A 177 27.50 -18.14 -4.30
C ARG A 177 26.41 -17.28 -4.95
N ARG A 178 25.20 -17.82 -4.99
CA ARG A 178 24.05 -17.19 -5.63
C ARG A 178 22.99 -16.84 -4.59
N LEU A 179 22.63 -15.57 -4.53
CA LEU A 179 21.55 -15.04 -3.71
C LEU A 179 20.54 -14.34 -4.63
N ILE A 180 19.31 -14.85 -4.71
CA ILE A 180 18.25 -14.27 -5.54
C ILE A 180 17.25 -13.57 -4.64
N LEU A 181 16.94 -12.34 -5.02
CA LEU A 181 16.07 -11.41 -4.30
C LEU A 181 14.89 -10.97 -5.17
N SER A 182 13.80 -10.52 -4.55
CA SER A 182 12.63 -9.99 -5.24
C SER A 182 12.02 -8.79 -4.51
N GLU A 183 11.90 -7.68 -5.21
CA GLU A 183 11.15 -6.52 -4.76
C GLU A 183 9.64 -6.78 -4.87
N ARG A 184 9.20 -7.41 -5.94
CA ARG A 184 7.77 -7.71 -6.17
C ARG A 184 7.15 -8.54 -5.06
N LEU A 185 7.86 -9.56 -4.57
CA LEU A 185 7.39 -10.39 -3.46
C LEU A 185 7.43 -9.64 -2.13
N ALA A 186 8.45 -8.80 -1.91
CA ALA A 186 8.54 -7.96 -0.73
C ALA A 186 7.34 -7.00 -0.63
N ARG A 187 7.09 -6.24 -1.70
CA ARG A 187 5.95 -5.30 -1.76
C ARG A 187 4.60 -6.02 -1.63
N ARG A 188 4.46 -7.19 -2.27
CA ARG A 188 3.24 -8.00 -2.15
C ARG A 188 3.01 -8.46 -0.70
N GLN A 189 4.07 -8.86 -0.01
CA GLN A 189 3.99 -9.27 1.38
C GLN A 189 3.60 -8.10 2.30
N LEU A 190 4.24 -6.95 2.13
CA LEU A 190 3.91 -5.74 2.89
C LEU A 190 2.45 -5.32 2.67
N ARG A 191 2.00 -5.23 1.41
CA ARG A 191 0.58 -4.94 1.11
C ARG A 191 -0.36 -5.92 1.81
N ARG A 192 -0.01 -7.20 1.81
CA ARG A 192 -0.81 -8.21 2.50
C ARG A 192 -0.86 -7.98 4.02
N GLN A 193 0.26 -7.66 4.63
CA GLN A 193 0.34 -7.36 6.06
C GLN A 193 -0.43 -6.09 6.43
N THR A 194 -0.29 -5.03 5.62
CA THR A 194 -1.07 -3.79 5.80
C THR A 194 -2.56 -4.05 5.64
N MET A 195 -2.96 -4.83 4.62
CA MET A 195 -4.34 -5.24 4.43
C MET A 195 -4.90 -6.01 5.63
N GLU A 196 -4.13 -6.97 6.18
CA GLU A 196 -4.54 -7.74 7.36
C GLU A 196 -4.73 -6.82 8.58
N ARG A 197 -3.79 -5.90 8.84
CA ARG A 197 -3.92 -4.92 9.93
C ARG A 197 -5.14 -4.02 9.75
N LEU A 198 -5.31 -3.45 8.56
CA LEU A 198 -6.46 -2.59 8.29
C LEU A 198 -7.79 -3.31 8.45
N LEU A 199 -7.88 -4.59 8.05
CA LEU A 199 -9.08 -5.39 8.27
C LEU A 199 -9.39 -5.62 9.76
N ASP A 200 -8.35 -5.70 10.61
CA ASP A 200 -8.50 -5.87 12.06
C ASP A 200 -8.84 -4.54 12.76
N GLU A 201 -8.43 -3.39 12.20
CA GLU A 201 -8.66 -2.05 12.75
C GLU A 201 -9.98 -1.43 12.30
N LEU A 202 -10.42 -1.73 11.08
CA LEU A 202 -11.64 -1.16 10.49
C LEU A 202 -12.89 -1.85 11.05
N LEU A 203 -13.95 -1.06 11.26
CA LEU A 203 -15.25 -1.55 11.70
C LEU A 203 -16.32 -1.34 10.62
N GLU A 204 -17.25 -2.28 10.52
CA GLU A 204 -18.42 -2.11 9.67
C GLU A 204 -19.25 -0.92 10.20
N GLY A 205 -19.69 -0.06 9.31
CA GLY A 205 -20.41 1.16 9.67
C GLY A 205 -19.54 2.40 9.85
N GLN A 206 -18.22 2.28 9.80
CA GLN A 206 -17.30 3.41 9.91
C GLN A 206 -17.19 4.17 8.59
N VAL A 207 -16.97 5.48 8.67
CA VAL A 207 -16.62 6.34 7.53
C VAL A 207 -15.10 6.51 7.50
N VAL A 208 -14.51 6.25 6.34
CA VAL A 208 -13.05 6.33 6.15
C VAL A 208 -12.77 7.09 4.85
N ARG A 209 -11.71 7.88 4.84
CA ARG A 209 -11.24 8.57 3.66
C ARG A 209 -10.35 7.65 2.83
N GLY A 210 -10.58 7.63 1.51
CA GLY A 210 -9.78 6.84 0.57
C GLY A 210 -9.61 7.52 -0.77
N THR A 211 -8.68 7.02 -1.59
CA THR A 211 -8.38 7.54 -2.92
C THR A 211 -8.83 6.55 -4.00
N VAL A 212 -9.56 7.02 -5.00
CA VAL A 212 -10.01 6.20 -6.14
C VAL A 212 -8.81 5.82 -7.01
N THR A 213 -8.46 4.53 -7.04
CA THR A 213 -7.29 4.02 -7.78
C THR A 213 -7.64 3.54 -9.18
N ARG A 214 -8.82 2.94 -9.35
CA ARG A 214 -9.24 2.36 -10.63
C ARG A 214 -10.75 2.28 -10.75
N LEU A 215 -11.25 2.56 -11.95
CA LEU A 215 -12.66 2.41 -12.31
C LEU A 215 -12.84 1.20 -13.25
N VAL A 216 -13.86 0.40 -12.98
CA VAL A 216 -14.27 -0.76 -13.76
C VAL A 216 -15.79 -0.71 -14.00
N ASN A 217 -16.32 -1.44 -14.95
CA ASN A 217 -17.75 -1.37 -15.32
C ASN A 217 -18.69 -1.66 -14.15
N PHE A 218 -18.28 -2.51 -13.20
CA PHE A 218 -19.11 -2.90 -12.06
C PHE A 218 -18.84 -2.08 -10.78
N GLY A 219 -17.91 -1.12 -10.80
CA GLY A 219 -17.64 -0.30 -9.63
C GLY A 219 -16.32 0.46 -9.64
N ALA A 220 -15.96 1.05 -8.51
CA ALA A 220 -14.74 1.80 -8.27
C ALA A 220 -13.89 1.12 -7.19
N PHE A 221 -12.58 1.02 -7.42
CA PHE A 221 -11.62 0.61 -6.41
C PHE A 221 -11.07 1.83 -5.70
N VAL A 222 -11.09 1.79 -4.38
CA VAL A 222 -10.61 2.86 -3.50
C VAL A 222 -9.53 2.31 -2.59
N ASP A 223 -8.38 2.96 -2.56
CA ASP A 223 -7.28 2.65 -1.63
C ASP A 223 -7.53 3.35 -0.30
N LEU A 224 -7.58 2.58 0.77
CA LEU A 224 -7.79 3.05 2.15
C LEU A 224 -6.47 3.18 2.93
N GLY A 225 -5.34 3.41 2.24
CA GLY A 225 -4.02 3.48 2.86
C GLY A 225 -3.28 2.14 2.86
N GLY A 226 -3.44 1.34 1.78
CA GLY A 226 -2.78 0.06 1.57
C GLY A 226 -3.72 -1.14 1.46
N ALA A 227 -5.03 -0.91 1.62
CA ALA A 227 -6.08 -1.88 1.37
C ALA A 227 -7.03 -1.39 0.28
N ASP A 228 -7.22 -2.19 -0.76
CA ASP A 228 -8.15 -1.86 -1.84
C ASP A 228 -9.58 -2.26 -1.43
N GLY A 229 -10.49 -1.28 -1.29
CA GLY A 229 -11.93 -1.48 -1.14
C GLY A 229 -12.65 -1.38 -2.48
N LEU A 230 -13.84 -1.95 -2.58
CA LEU A 230 -14.70 -1.89 -3.76
C LEU A 230 -16.02 -1.19 -3.46
N ILE A 231 -16.32 -0.13 -4.20
CA ILE A 231 -17.64 0.47 -4.27
C ILE A 231 -18.34 -0.14 -5.50
N HIS A 232 -19.38 -0.93 -5.28
CA HIS A 232 -20.18 -1.44 -6.39
C HIS A 232 -20.96 -0.30 -7.06
N VAL A 233 -21.28 -0.42 -8.37
CA VAL A 233 -21.99 0.63 -9.13
C VAL A 233 -23.32 1.04 -8.48
N SER A 234 -24.04 0.13 -7.83
CA SER A 234 -25.28 0.41 -7.08
C SER A 234 -25.08 1.15 -5.77
N GLU A 235 -23.85 1.24 -5.28
CA GLU A 235 -23.47 1.89 -4.02
C GLU A 235 -22.75 3.24 -4.24
N LEU A 236 -22.65 3.70 -5.50
CA LEU A 236 -22.06 4.99 -5.84
C LEU A 236 -23.01 6.16 -5.61
N ALA A 237 -24.27 6.01 -6.04
CA ALA A 237 -25.30 7.04 -5.89
C ALA A 237 -26.71 6.43 -5.79
N TRP A 238 -27.67 7.21 -5.34
CA TRP A 238 -29.08 6.84 -5.29
C TRP A 238 -29.73 6.77 -6.67
N ARG A 239 -29.23 7.58 -7.63
CA ARG A 239 -29.67 7.52 -9.03
C ARG A 239 -29.05 6.34 -9.76
N ARG A 240 -29.66 5.88 -10.83
CA ARG A 240 -29.13 4.84 -11.71
C ARG A 240 -27.87 5.35 -12.42
N VAL A 241 -26.73 4.76 -12.11
CA VAL A 241 -25.42 5.05 -12.70
C VAL A 241 -25.10 3.98 -13.73
N ARG A 242 -24.79 4.38 -14.97
CA ARG A 242 -24.41 3.43 -16.04
C ARG A 242 -22.94 3.05 -15.94
N HIS A 243 -22.08 4.02 -15.57
CA HIS A 243 -20.66 3.79 -15.42
C HIS A 243 -20.11 4.65 -14.25
N PRO A 244 -19.21 4.09 -13.43
CA PRO A 244 -18.65 4.80 -12.27
C PRO A 244 -18.03 6.17 -12.58
N LYS A 245 -17.54 6.39 -13.81
CA LYS A 245 -17.00 7.69 -14.27
C LYS A 245 -17.99 8.86 -14.21
N GLU A 246 -19.29 8.56 -14.11
CA GLU A 246 -20.34 9.60 -13.98
C GLU A 246 -20.39 10.22 -12.57
N VAL A 247 -19.77 9.56 -11.59
CA VAL A 247 -19.82 9.96 -10.17
C VAL A 247 -18.45 10.27 -9.61
N VAL A 248 -17.41 9.49 -9.98
CA VAL A 248 -16.05 9.60 -9.43
C VAL A 248 -15.00 9.48 -10.53
N GLN A 249 -13.84 10.09 -10.34
CA GLN A 249 -12.68 10.01 -11.23
C GLN A 249 -11.51 9.30 -10.53
N VAL A 250 -10.56 8.79 -11.33
CA VAL A 250 -9.34 8.20 -10.79
C VAL A 250 -8.47 9.31 -10.19
N GLY A 251 -8.08 9.14 -8.93
CA GLY A 251 -7.32 10.11 -8.17
C GLY A 251 -8.15 10.95 -7.20
N ASP A 252 -9.50 10.85 -7.25
CA ASP A 252 -10.35 11.56 -6.32
C ASP A 252 -10.18 11.02 -4.88
N GLU A 253 -10.09 11.92 -3.93
CA GLU A 253 -10.22 11.60 -2.51
C GLU A 253 -11.68 11.63 -2.11
N VAL A 254 -12.18 10.52 -1.61
CA VAL A 254 -13.60 10.36 -1.25
C VAL A 254 -13.75 9.77 0.14
N ASP A 255 -14.71 10.29 0.89
CA ASP A 255 -15.13 9.67 2.13
C ASP A 255 -16.07 8.50 1.79
N VAL A 256 -15.81 7.32 2.34
CA VAL A 256 -16.55 6.10 2.03
C VAL A 256 -17.05 5.43 3.30
N TYR A 257 -18.27 4.89 3.24
CA TYR A 257 -18.88 4.13 4.32
C TYR A 257 -18.56 2.64 4.15
N ILE A 258 -18.08 1.98 5.21
CA ILE A 258 -17.78 0.55 5.19
C ILE A 258 -19.07 -0.25 5.35
N LEU A 259 -19.46 -0.96 4.29
CA LEU A 259 -20.66 -1.81 4.29
C LEU A 259 -20.41 -3.16 4.95
N ARG A 260 -19.30 -3.81 4.54
CA ARG A 260 -18.97 -5.16 4.96
C ARG A 260 -17.46 -5.41 4.86
N LEU A 261 -16.93 -6.12 5.86
CA LEU A 261 -15.56 -6.60 5.91
C LEU A 261 -15.55 -8.13 5.74
N ASP A 262 -14.91 -8.62 4.68
CA ASP A 262 -14.73 -10.05 4.44
C ASP A 262 -13.28 -10.44 4.76
N HIS A 263 -13.03 -10.90 5.99
CA HIS A 263 -11.71 -11.31 6.47
C HIS A 263 -11.18 -12.53 5.73
N GLU A 264 -12.04 -13.47 5.31
CA GLU A 264 -11.61 -14.69 4.61
C GLU A 264 -11.10 -14.37 3.20
N ARG A 265 -11.87 -13.57 2.47
CA ARG A 265 -11.53 -13.16 1.09
C ARG A 265 -10.71 -11.90 1.03
N LYS A 266 -10.46 -11.27 2.18
CA LYS A 266 -9.74 -10.00 2.30
C LYS A 266 -10.32 -8.93 1.36
N ARG A 267 -11.63 -8.72 1.45
CA ARG A 267 -12.38 -7.74 0.64
C ARG A 267 -13.12 -6.77 1.53
N ILE A 268 -13.07 -5.50 1.14
CA ILE A 268 -13.78 -4.42 1.82
C ILE A 268 -14.84 -3.90 0.84
N SER A 269 -16.11 -3.97 1.22
CA SER A 269 -17.22 -3.41 0.47
C SER A 269 -17.54 -2.04 1.01
N LEU A 270 -17.59 -1.06 0.12
CA LEU A 270 -17.73 0.35 0.42
C LEU A 270 -18.99 0.93 -0.21
N SER A 271 -19.52 2.05 0.34
CA SER A 271 -20.63 2.80 -0.20
C SER A 271 -20.39 4.31 -0.08
N LEU A 272 -20.62 5.04 -1.16
CA LEU A 272 -20.77 6.51 -1.16
C LEU A 272 -22.21 6.93 -0.90
N LYS A 273 -23.16 6.13 -1.38
CA LYS A 273 -24.58 6.35 -1.31
C LYS A 273 -25.08 6.54 0.14
N ARG A 274 -24.52 5.78 1.10
CA ARG A 274 -24.93 5.84 2.51
C ARG A 274 -24.47 7.09 3.27
N LEU A 275 -23.53 7.85 2.69
CA LEU A 275 -23.12 9.14 3.24
C LEU A 275 -24.09 10.27 2.90
N GLN A 276 -24.88 10.07 1.86
CA GLN A 276 -25.91 11.02 1.45
C GLN A 276 -27.25 10.59 2.03
N PRO A 277 -28.06 11.53 2.52
CA PRO A 277 -29.41 11.21 2.97
C PRO A 277 -30.16 10.52 1.84
N SER A 278 -30.96 9.51 2.18
CA SER A 278 -31.77 8.84 1.17
C SER A 278 -32.78 9.83 0.60
N PRO A 279 -32.91 9.96 -0.73
CA PRO A 279 -33.98 10.78 -1.31
C PRO A 279 -35.39 10.36 -0.83
N TRP A 280 -35.54 9.09 -0.41
CA TRP A 280 -36.78 8.58 0.14
C TRP A 280 -37.05 9.03 1.57
N ASP A 281 -36.04 9.40 2.35
CA ASP A 281 -36.24 9.99 3.69
C ASP A 281 -36.69 11.45 3.59
N LEU A 282 -36.28 12.15 2.53
CA LEU A 282 -36.69 13.54 2.26
C LEU A 282 -38.00 13.67 1.47
N ILE A 283 -38.51 12.56 0.91
CA ILE A 283 -39.68 12.60 0.02
C ILE A 283 -40.92 13.08 0.71
N ASP A 284 -41.14 12.67 1.97
CA ASP A 284 -42.33 13.05 2.77
C ASP A 284 -42.30 14.53 3.19
N GLU A 285 -41.11 15.14 3.28
CA GLU A 285 -40.92 16.57 3.58
C GLU A 285 -41.02 17.42 2.32
N THR A 286 -40.55 16.90 1.17
CA THR A 286 -40.44 17.65 -0.09
C THR A 286 -41.72 17.57 -0.91
N TYR A 287 -42.39 16.42 -0.90
CA TYR A 287 -43.55 16.17 -1.77
C TYR A 287 -44.80 15.81 -0.99
N THR A 288 -45.89 16.54 -1.30
CA THR A 288 -47.22 16.28 -0.73
C THR A 288 -48.17 15.72 -1.78
N GLN A 289 -49.12 14.93 -1.32
CA GLN A 289 -50.18 14.40 -2.20
C GLN A 289 -50.98 15.55 -2.85
N GLY A 290 -51.14 15.49 -4.17
CA GLY A 290 -51.83 16.52 -4.96
C GLY A 290 -50.94 17.62 -5.53
N GLN A 291 -49.67 17.68 -5.11
CA GLN A 291 -48.67 18.65 -5.62
C GLN A 291 -48.36 18.39 -7.11
N LEU A 292 -48.08 19.49 -7.85
CA LEU A 292 -47.56 19.42 -9.20
C LEU A 292 -46.05 19.36 -9.13
N VAL A 293 -45.45 18.52 -9.97
CA VAL A 293 -43.98 18.31 -10.07
C VAL A 293 -43.57 18.13 -11.54
N SER A 294 -42.41 18.57 -11.89
CA SER A 294 -41.79 18.25 -13.15
C SER A 294 -40.97 16.99 -13.02
N GLY A 295 -40.82 16.23 -14.13
CA GLY A 295 -39.95 15.06 -14.15
C GLY A 295 -39.66 14.57 -15.55
N LEU A 296 -38.52 13.89 -15.68
CA LEU A 296 -38.01 13.36 -16.94
C LEU A 296 -38.42 11.88 -17.09
N VAL A 297 -39.00 11.51 -18.22
CA VAL A 297 -39.36 10.11 -18.51
C VAL A 297 -38.04 9.29 -18.73
N THR A 298 -37.77 8.37 -17.81
CA THR A 298 -36.59 7.48 -17.87
C THR A 298 -36.84 6.23 -18.66
N ASN A 299 -38.05 5.67 -18.56
CA ASN A 299 -38.39 4.43 -19.26
C ASN A 299 -39.91 4.32 -19.48
N VAL A 300 -40.32 3.74 -20.62
CA VAL A 300 -41.72 3.46 -20.93
C VAL A 300 -41.91 1.96 -21.03
N VAL A 301 -42.90 1.42 -20.31
CA VAL A 301 -43.23 0.02 -20.23
C VAL A 301 -44.73 -0.21 -20.53
N GLU A 302 -45.16 -1.43 -20.79
CA GLU A 302 -46.57 -1.75 -21.16
C GLU A 302 -47.59 -1.26 -20.15
N PHE A 303 -47.27 -1.24 -18.85
CA PHE A 303 -48.17 -0.85 -17.79
C PHE A 303 -48.04 0.63 -17.37
N GLY A 304 -47.14 1.43 -18.01
CA GLY A 304 -46.97 2.83 -17.69
C GLY A 304 -45.62 3.41 -18.04
N ALA A 305 -45.28 4.56 -17.44
CA ALA A 305 -44.00 5.25 -17.62
C ALA A 305 -43.35 5.54 -16.27
N PHE A 306 -42.03 5.35 -16.22
CA PHE A 306 -41.18 5.75 -15.10
C PHE A 306 -40.70 7.18 -15.33
N VAL A 307 -40.81 8.01 -14.32
CA VAL A 307 -40.43 9.42 -14.39
C VAL A 307 -39.52 9.76 -13.21
N LEU A 308 -38.35 10.28 -13.53
CA LEU A 308 -37.36 10.78 -12.55
C LEU A 308 -37.70 12.19 -12.16
N LEU A 309 -37.87 12.44 -10.85
CA LEU A 309 -38.08 13.76 -10.28
C LEU A 309 -36.76 14.41 -9.85
N ASP A 310 -36.76 15.72 -9.59
CA ASP A 310 -35.60 16.56 -9.29
C ASP A 310 -34.77 16.04 -8.12
N ILE A 311 -35.37 15.46 -7.08
CA ILE A 311 -34.66 14.87 -5.94
C ILE A 311 -34.03 13.51 -6.23
N GLY A 312 -34.13 13.01 -7.48
CA GLY A 312 -33.53 11.72 -7.87
C GLY A 312 -34.37 10.47 -7.57
N VAL A 313 -35.68 10.66 -7.27
CA VAL A 313 -36.63 9.55 -7.08
C VAL A 313 -37.39 9.27 -8.35
N GLU A 314 -37.52 7.99 -8.71
CA GLU A 314 -38.36 7.55 -9.83
C GLU A 314 -39.78 7.27 -9.36
N GLY A 315 -40.75 7.94 -9.97
CA GLY A 315 -42.18 7.68 -9.80
C GLY A 315 -42.76 6.91 -10.97
N LEU A 316 -43.88 6.24 -10.74
CA LEU A 316 -44.62 5.50 -11.78
C LEU A 316 -45.91 6.25 -12.15
N VAL A 317 -46.03 6.51 -13.45
CA VAL A 317 -47.32 6.92 -14.06
C VAL A 317 -47.95 5.68 -14.67
N HIS A 318 -48.97 5.13 -14.02
CA HIS A 318 -49.69 3.96 -14.55
C HIS A 318 -50.40 4.31 -15.87
N VAL A 319 -50.62 3.34 -16.78
CA VAL A 319 -51.26 3.55 -18.10
C VAL A 319 -52.61 4.23 -18.00
N SER A 320 -53.42 3.95 -16.95
CA SER A 320 -54.69 4.60 -16.69
C SER A 320 -54.64 6.07 -16.30
N GLU A 321 -53.45 6.52 -15.88
CA GLU A 321 -53.17 7.89 -15.44
C GLU A 321 -52.37 8.71 -16.46
N LEU A 322 -52.03 8.09 -17.65
CA LEU A 322 -51.36 8.77 -18.75
C LEU A 322 -52.29 9.63 -19.58
N ALA A 323 -53.45 9.07 -20.04
CA ALA A 323 -54.42 9.79 -20.86
C ALA A 323 -55.86 9.26 -20.68
N ALA A 324 -56.83 10.04 -21.17
CA ALA A 324 -58.21 9.61 -21.34
C ALA A 324 -58.65 9.88 -22.79
N PRO A 325 -59.11 8.85 -23.53
CA PRO A 325 -59.34 7.43 -23.14
C PRO A 325 -58.04 6.67 -22.91
N LEU A 326 -58.13 5.48 -22.25
CA LEU A 326 -57.02 4.60 -21.96
C LEU A 326 -56.20 4.32 -23.23
N PRO A 327 -54.92 4.64 -23.31
CA PRO A 327 -54.11 4.37 -24.49
C PRO A 327 -53.83 2.87 -24.64
N SER A 328 -53.91 2.39 -25.86
CA SER A 328 -53.55 0.96 -26.18
C SER A 328 -52.03 0.73 -26.05
N ASP A 329 -51.25 1.77 -26.20
CA ASP A 329 -49.78 1.74 -26.14
C ASP A 329 -49.29 3.02 -25.45
N PRO A 330 -48.61 2.92 -24.28
CA PRO A 330 -48.03 4.06 -23.58
C PRO A 330 -47.04 4.88 -24.38
N CYS A 331 -46.28 4.23 -25.29
CA CYS A 331 -45.29 4.86 -26.13
C CYS A 331 -45.85 5.87 -27.15
N ARG A 332 -47.16 5.84 -27.40
CA ARG A 332 -47.85 6.84 -28.23
C ARG A 332 -48.15 8.12 -27.53
N VAL A 333 -48.14 8.11 -26.18
CA VAL A 333 -48.51 9.26 -25.36
C VAL A 333 -47.27 9.95 -24.81
N VAL A 334 -46.26 9.18 -24.43
CA VAL A 334 -44.99 9.66 -23.84
C VAL A 334 -43.82 8.87 -24.38
N GLN A 335 -42.68 9.54 -24.56
CA GLN A 335 -41.43 8.93 -25.02
C GLN A 335 -40.32 9.08 -23.95
N GLN A 336 -39.34 8.22 -24.03
CA GLN A 336 -38.18 8.35 -23.18
C GLN A 336 -37.44 9.66 -23.45
N GLY A 337 -37.19 10.45 -22.41
CA GLY A 337 -36.57 11.76 -22.50
C GLY A 337 -37.57 12.93 -22.50
N ASP A 338 -38.88 12.67 -22.50
CA ASP A 338 -39.88 13.71 -22.38
C ASP A 338 -39.85 14.32 -20.96
N GLU A 339 -39.95 15.63 -20.88
CA GLU A 339 -40.17 16.36 -19.62
C GLU A 339 -41.67 16.60 -19.42
N LEU A 340 -42.18 16.10 -18.33
CA LEU A 340 -43.63 16.10 -18.04
C LEU A 340 -43.91 16.80 -16.72
N VAL A 341 -45.00 17.61 -16.71
CA VAL A 341 -45.59 18.14 -15.48
C VAL A 341 -46.66 17.16 -14.99
N LEU A 342 -46.52 16.65 -13.79
CA LEU A 342 -47.27 15.54 -13.23
C LEU A 342 -47.86 15.94 -11.89
N ARG A 343 -48.95 15.27 -11.50
CA ARG A 343 -49.54 15.39 -10.18
C ARG A 343 -49.22 14.17 -9.33
N ILE A 344 -48.79 14.37 -8.10
CA ILE A 344 -48.57 13.33 -7.12
C ILE A 344 -49.90 12.78 -6.64
N LEU A 345 -50.10 11.45 -6.85
CA LEU A 345 -51.29 10.75 -6.36
C LEU A 345 -51.08 10.16 -4.97
N ARG A 346 -49.95 9.53 -4.77
CA ARG A 346 -49.60 8.87 -3.51
C ARG A 346 -48.10 8.82 -3.35
N VAL A 347 -47.64 9.12 -2.14
CA VAL A 347 -46.27 8.91 -1.68
C VAL A 347 -46.31 7.74 -0.69
N ASP A 348 -45.44 6.76 -0.88
CA ASP A 348 -45.24 5.63 0.03
C ASP A 348 -43.71 5.44 0.25
N SER A 349 -43.22 6.19 1.22
CA SER A 349 -41.76 6.20 1.57
C SER A 349 -41.28 4.84 2.04
N PHE A 350 -42.11 4.08 2.80
CA PHE A 350 -41.71 2.75 3.30
C PHE A 350 -41.53 1.69 2.19
N ARG A 351 -42.36 1.78 1.14
CA ARG A 351 -42.29 0.83 0.00
C ARG A 351 -41.49 1.38 -1.16
N HIS A 352 -40.93 2.57 -1.02
CA HIS A 352 -40.22 3.29 -2.06
C HIS A 352 -41.03 3.36 -3.36
N ARG A 353 -42.27 3.80 -3.25
CA ARG A 353 -43.21 3.94 -4.38
C ARG A 353 -43.84 5.32 -4.42
N LEU A 354 -43.73 5.94 -5.58
CA LEU A 354 -44.35 7.22 -5.88
C LEU A 354 -45.29 7.06 -7.07
N SER A 355 -46.57 7.31 -6.90
CA SER A 355 -47.59 7.25 -7.94
C SER A 355 -47.87 8.62 -8.49
N LEU A 356 -47.79 8.78 -9.79
CA LEU A 356 -47.94 10.04 -10.50
C LEU A 356 -49.07 9.95 -11.51
N SER A 357 -49.66 11.11 -11.90
CA SER A 357 -50.72 11.24 -12.89
C SER A 357 -50.44 12.40 -13.85
N LEU A 358 -50.47 12.12 -15.12
CA LEU A 358 -50.45 13.13 -16.19
C LEU A 358 -51.88 13.59 -16.51
N LYS A 359 -52.85 12.68 -16.48
CA LYS A 359 -54.26 12.93 -16.78
C LYS A 359 -54.91 13.97 -15.85
N ARG A 360 -54.50 14.06 -14.57
CA ARG A 360 -55.05 14.95 -13.58
C ARG A 360 -54.43 16.37 -13.57
N VAL A 361 -53.59 16.66 -14.55
CA VAL A 361 -53.02 17.98 -14.80
C VAL A 361 -53.79 18.66 -15.92
N SER A 362 -54.48 19.75 -15.63
CA SER A 362 -55.19 20.49 -16.66
C SER A 362 -54.20 21.25 -17.57
N PRO A 363 -54.54 21.49 -18.84
CA PRO A 363 -53.69 22.30 -19.74
C PRO A 363 -53.36 23.70 -19.19
N GLN A 364 -54.31 24.29 -18.45
CA GLN A 364 -54.12 25.58 -17.80
C GLN A 364 -53.07 25.50 -16.67
N GLN A 365 -53.16 24.49 -15.81
CA GLN A 365 -52.21 24.26 -14.73
C GLN A 365 -50.78 23.96 -15.25
N ARG A 366 -50.68 23.25 -16.38
CA ARG A 366 -49.39 23.00 -17.06
C ARG A 366 -48.78 24.30 -17.57
N GLY A 367 -49.60 25.18 -18.20
CA GLY A 367 -49.14 26.46 -18.68
C GLY A 367 -48.73 27.43 -17.55
N GLU A 368 -49.48 27.47 -16.47
CA GLU A 368 -49.17 28.28 -15.26
C GLU A 368 -47.86 27.79 -14.59
N TRP A 369 -47.66 26.46 -14.49
CA TRP A 369 -46.48 25.88 -13.91
C TRP A 369 -45.22 26.21 -14.73
N LEU A 370 -45.28 26.07 -16.06
CA LEU A 370 -44.17 26.41 -16.95
C LEU A 370 -43.85 27.91 -16.92
N ALA A 371 -44.86 28.76 -16.87
CA ALA A 371 -44.69 30.22 -16.75
C ALA A 371 -44.11 30.67 -15.39
N GLN A 372 -44.34 29.91 -14.32
CA GLN A 372 -43.73 30.16 -13.01
C GLN A 372 -42.28 29.68 -12.97
N GLY A 373 -41.94 28.55 -13.61
CA GLY A 373 -40.59 28.04 -13.73
C GLY A 373 -39.65 28.96 -14.51
N GLU A 374 -40.15 29.61 -15.58
CA GLU A 374 -39.40 30.63 -16.31
C GLU A 374 -39.13 31.90 -15.52
N ARG A 375 -40.04 32.33 -14.63
CA ARG A 375 -39.86 33.50 -13.75
C ARG A 375 -38.86 33.27 -12.61
N GLY A 376 -38.67 32.03 -12.17
CA GLY A 376 -37.70 31.68 -11.13
C GLY A 376 -36.23 31.62 -11.61
N GLN A 377 -36.01 31.52 -12.92
CA GLN A 377 -34.66 31.51 -13.51
C GLN A 377 -34.16 32.87 -14.01
N THR A 378 -35.05 33.90 -14.07
CA THR A 378 -34.68 35.26 -14.51
C THR A 378 -34.53 36.27 -13.36
N GLY A 379 -34.55 35.83 -12.11
CA GLY A 379 -34.54 36.70 -10.93
C GLY A 379 -33.17 37.05 -10.34
N GLU A 380 -32.06 36.68 -10.94
CA GLU A 380 -30.71 36.98 -10.38
C GLU A 380 -29.74 37.70 -11.32
N THR A 381 -30.20 38.36 -12.39
CA THR A 381 -29.34 39.21 -13.19
C THR A 381 -30.07 40.45 -13.75
N ASP A 382 -30.52 41.35 -12.90
CA ASP A 382 -30.83 42.73 -13.33
C ASP A 382 -31.04 43.66 -12.12
N GLU A 383 -29.96 44.03 -11.45
CA GLU A 383 -29.82 45.32 -10.76
C GLU A 383 -28.35 45.73 -10.73
N ALA A 384 -27.85 46.29 -11.84
CA ALA A 384 -26.76 47.26 -11.83
C ALA A 384 -26.39 47.64 -13.26
N SER A 385 -27.21 48.46 -13.91
CA SER A 385 -26.73 49.33 -14.98
C SER A 385 -27.64 50.51 -15.14
N ASP A 386 -27.39 51.57 -14.40
CA ASP A 386 -27.59 52.94 -14.92
C ASP A 386 -26.73 53.91 -14.11
N ALA A 387 -25.64 54.38 -14.73
CA ALA A 387 -25.11 55.74 -14.60
C ALA A 387 -23.80 55.88 -15.39
N SER A 388 -23.93 56.48 -16.58
CA SER A 388 -23.05 57.50 -17.17
C SER A 388 -21.57 57.29 -17.34
N SER A 389 -21.19 57.09 -18.61
CA SER A 389 -20.34 57.90 -19.50
C SER A 389 -19.01 58.48 -18.98
N GLU A 390 -18.05 58.29 -19.86
CA GLU A 390 -16.87 59.10 -20.20
C GLU A 390 -15.49 58.61 -19.74
N GLY A 391 -14.65 58.33 -20.73
CA GLY A 391 -13.25 58.74 -20.70
C GLY A 391 -12.17 57.66 -20.73
N GLN A 392 -11.77 57.28 -21.94
CA GLN A 392 -10.35 57.20 -22.43
C GLN A 392 -9.27 56.38 -21.66
N ASP A 393 -8.64 55.55 -22.49
CA ASP A 393 -7.21 55.17 -22.53
C ASP A 393 -6.71 53.97 -21.73
N ALA A 394 -6.30 52.96 -22.51
CA ALA A 394 -5.34 51.93 -22.15
C ALA A 394 -3.92 52.56 -21.94
N PRO A 395 -2.90 51.92 -21.37
CA PRO A 395 -2.55 50.52 -21.52
C PRO A 395 -1.87 49.82 -20.30
N SER A 396 -1.79 48.52 -20.42
CA SER A 396 -0.61 47.68 -20.08
C SER A 396 -0.17 47.44 -18.63
N ALA A 397 -0.03 46.15 -18.38
CA ALA A 397 1.03 45.43 -17.63
C ALA A 397 0.92 45.17 -16.13
N LEU A 398 1.03 43.89 -15.86
CA LEU A 398 1.75 43.21 -14.74
C LEU A 398 1.39 43.56 -13.28
N GLY A 399 1.17 42.48 -12.52
CA GLY A 399 1.52 42.49 -11.11
C GLY A 399 0.65 41.58 -10.23
N TYR A 400 1.24 40.53 -9.78
CA TYR A 400 0.85 39.70 -8.62
C TYR A 400 0.49 40.51 -7.41
N ALA A 401 -0.53 40.10 -6.64
CA ALA A 401 -0.48 40.12 -5.17
C ALA A 401 -1.69 39.40 -4.58
N THR A 402 -1.42 38.54 -3.67
CA THR A 402 -2.20 37.94 -2.60
C THR A 402 -2.93 38.97 -1.76
N GLU A 403 -4.18 38.67 -1.35
CA GLU A 403 -4.66 39.16 -0.06
C GLU A 403 -5.77 38.24 0.50
N GLU A 404 -5.61 37.95 1.78
CA GLU A 404 -6.45 37.16 2.69
C GLU A 404 -7.79 37.83 2.95
N ALA A 405 -8.82 37.02 3.15
CA ALA A 405 -10.00 37.46 3.90
C ALA A 405 -10.48 36.32 4.80
N THR A 406 -10.16 36.46 6.07
CA THR A 406 -10.64 35.77 7.24
C THR A 406 -12.15 35.92 7.42
N HIS A 407 -12.86 34.79 7.63
CA HIS A 407 -14.08 34.80 8.43
C HIS A 407 -14.07 33.58 9.36
N ALA A 408 -14.07 33.91 10.65
CA ALA A 408 -14.16 33.01 11.78
C ALA A 408 -15.54 32.33 11.85
N VAL A 409 -15.55 31.01 11.99
CA VAL A 409 -16.65 30.26 12.61
C VAL A 409 -16.05 29.27 13.61
N SER A 410 -16.49 29.45 14.82
CA SER A 410 -16.32 28.79 16.11
C SER A 410 -15.95 27.30 16.05
N GLU A 411 -14.83 26.99 16.69
CA GLU A 411 -14.30 25.68 17.03
C GLU A 411 -15.20 24.93 18.02
N ARG A 412 -15.51 23.67 17.67
CA ARG A 412 -15.61 22.60 18.67
C ARG A 412 -14.62 21.52 18.27
N SER A 413 -13.52 21.52 18.96
CA SER A 413 -12.46 20.54 18.89
C SER A 413 -12.98 19.16 19.31
N VAL A 414 -12.94 18.23 18.37
CA VAL A 414 -12.78 16.82 18.67
C VAL A 414 -11.38 16.49 18.15
N GLU A 415 -10.44 16.31 19.06
CA GLU A 415 -9.11 15.81 18.78
C GLU A 415 -9.22 14.34 18.35
N GLU A 416 -9.28 14.10 17.06
CA GLU A 416 -8.85 12.81 16.50
C GLU A 416 -7.46 13.04 15.92
N GLY A 417 -6.46 12.51 16.63
CA GLY A 417 -5.08 12.45 16.16
C GLY A 417 -4.99 11.65 14.87
N PRO A 418 -4.04 11.97 13.98
CA PRO A 418 -3.82 11.20 12.76
C PRO A 418 -3.47 9.76 13.14
N LEU A 419 -4.16 8.79 12.53
CA LEU A 419 -3.79 7.38 12.59
C LEU A 419 -2.33 7.26 12.14
N ASP A 420 -1.46 6.99 13.10
CA ASP A 420 -0.04 6.73 12.85
C ASP A 420 0.08 5.40 12.10
N VAL A 421 0.01 5.47 10.77
CA VAL A 421 0.29 4.35 9.86
C VAL A 421 1.80 4.20 9.77
N SER A 422 2.43 3.87 10.89
CA SER A 422 3.82 3.46 10.86
C SER A 422 3.93 2.16 10.05
N PRO A 423 4.76 2.12 9.01
CA PRO A 423 4.98 0.91 8.25
C PRO A 423 5.51 -0.20 9.18
N PRO A 424 5.22 -1.48 8.91
CA PRO A 424 5.71 -2.58 9.70
C PRO A 424 7.23 -2.49 9.82
N ALA A 425 7.75 -2.77 11.02
CA ALA A 425 9.16 -2.69 11.36
C ALA A 425 10.00 -3.37 10.27
N ILE A 426 10.66 -2.55 9.46
CA ILE A 426 11.58 -2.98 8.42
C ILE A 426 12.88 -3.31 9.15
N ALA A 427 13.29 -4.57 9.11
CA ALA A 427 14.54 -5.01 9.70
C ALA A 427 15.70 -4.34 8.93
N ARG A 428 16.28 -3.27 9.49
CA ARG A 428 17.62 -2.84 9.13
C ARG A 428 18.57 -3.94 9.57
N LEU A 429 19.57 -4.26 8.77
CA LEU A 429 20.61 -5.21 9.16
C LEU A 429 21.23 -4.71 10.49
N PRO A 430 20.98 -5.34 11.64
CA PRO A 430 21.58 -4.90 12.87
C PRO A 430 23.07 -5.18 12.86
N ASP A 431 23.87 -4.23 13.35
CA ASP A 431 25.29 -4.40 13.64
C ASP A 431 25.50 -5.25 14.91
N ASP A 432 24.72 -6.30 15.09
CA ASP A 432 24.54 -6.91 16.40
C ASP A 432 25.44 -8.12 16.63
N GLU A 433 26.38 -7.97 17.56
CA GLU A 433 27.20 -9.04 18.11
C GLU A 433 26.41 -10.05 18.97
N GLY A 434 25.18 -9.69 19.41
CA GLY A 434 24.36 -10.50 20.33
C GLY A 434 23.85 -11.83 19.74
N LEU A 435 23.51 -11.85 18.45
CA LEU A 435 22.93 -13.04 17.81
C LEU A 435 23.90 -14.22 17.65
N TRP A 436 25.21 -13.91 17.61
CA TRP A 436 26.24 -14.94 17.50
C TRP A 436 26.47 -15.74 18.80
N ASN A 437 26.26 -15.09 19.94
CA ASN A 437 26.43 -15.77 21.21
C ASN A 437 25.35 -16.84 21.40
N SER A 438 24.14 -16.58 20.95
CA SER A 438 23.03 -17.55 20.95
C SER A 438 23.25 -18.74 20.03
N LEU A 439 23.73 -18.49 18.78
CA LEU A 439 23.96 -19.55 17.80
C LEU A 439 25.17 -20.45 18.12
N LEU A 440 26.15 -19.94 18.88
CA LEU A 440 27.28 -20.73 19.33
C LEU A 440 26.91 -21.61 20.53
N GLU A 441 26.04 -21.15 21.41
CA GLU A 441 25.49 -21.98 22.51
C GLU A 441 24.61 -23.12 21.97
N GLU A 442 23.80 -22.87 20.93
CA GLU A 442 23.01 -23.91 20.28
C GLU A 442 23.90 -24.94 19.52
N ALA A 443 24.99 -24.48 18.91
CA ALA A 443 25.92 -25.39 18.23
C ALA A 443 26.74 -26.26 19.20
N GLU A 444 27.00 -25.79 20.43
CA GLU A 444 27.64 -26.61 21.48
C GLU A 444 26.67 -27.59 22.12
N THR A 445 25.37 -27.28 22.20
CA THR A 445 24.35 -28.19 22.75
C THR A 445 23.83 -29.22 21.75
N ALA A 446 24.03 -29.04 20.44
CA ALA A 446 23.55 -29.95 19.39
C ALA A 446 24.48 -31.11 19.04
N LEU A 447 25.57 -31.36 19.76
CA LEU A 447 26.37 -32.54 19.58
C LEU A 447 25.73 -33.74 20.31
N PRO A 448 25.24 -34.77 19.59
CA PRO A 448 24.69 -35.93 20.23
C PRO A 448 25.80 -36.67 21.00
N GLY A 449 25.59 -36.85 22.29
CA GLY A 449 26.41 -37.70 23.11
C GLY A 449 26.49 -39.11 22.51
N ARG A 450 27.62 -39.51 22.06
CA ARG A 450 27.94 -40.91 21.77
C ARG A 450 28.18 -41.57 23.15
N SER A 451 27.13 -42.21 23.63
CA SER A 451 27.25 -43.30 24.58
C SER A 451 27.50 -44.58 23.80
N GLY A 452 28.56 -45.33 24.16
CA GLY A 452 28.90 -46.67 23.64
C GLY A 452 30.37 -46.88 23.73
#